data_720d0d00bb60a08e104af14fc061d566
#
_entry.id   720d0d00bb60a08e104af14fc061d566
#
_cell.length_a   1.000
_cell.length_b   1.000
_cell.length_c   1.000
_cell.angle_alpha   90.00
_cell.angle_beta   90.00
_cell.angle_gamma   90.00
#
_symmetry.space_group_name_H-M   'P 1'
#
loop_
_entity.id
_entity.type
_entity.pdbx_description
1 polymer ?
#
loop_
_entity_poly.entity_id
_entity_poly.type
_entity_poly.pdbx_seq_one_letter_code
_entity_poly.pdbx_strand_id
1 'polypeptide(L)'
;MKDCKDYNEKTHLYGRFWVISALFIFLMLPVAISAHLHAFPSAQVVLKGLAPIALLFYPTAVIEVMTYTPLLGTGATYLAFVTGNINNLKLPCVLSALDSAQVRAQSKEGEVLSTIACATSSIVTTLVIAAGVLLFSPVLPYLTNDDSVFAPAFKQVVPALFGALGMSYFAKHFKLTVVPVAVVCLMLLFKGDLAVGVLIPVGVVVSLLSAHLMFKKGWVK
;
A
#
# COMPACT_ATOMS: atom_id res chain seq x y z
N MET A 1 22.46 -28.86 -5.74
CA MET A 1 21.66 -28.71 -4.49
C MET A 1 22.32 -27.78 -3.45
N LYS A 2 23.63 -27.70 -3.34
CA LYS A 2 24.36 -26.77 -2.43
C LYS A 2 24.13 -25.30 -2.81
N ASP A 3 24.19 -24.96 -4.11
CA ASP A 3 24.11 -23.56 -4.58
C ASP A 3 22.74 -22.91 -4.36
N CYS A 4 21.66 -23.70 -4.27
CA CYS A 4 20.32 -23.16 -4.02
C CYS A 4 20.05 -22.84 -2.55
N LYS A 5 20.60 -23.64 -1.63
CA LYS A 5 20.54 -23.31 -0.20
C LYS A 5 21.34 -22.03 0.06
N ASP A 6 22.50 -21.89 -0.57
CA ASP A 6 23.33 -20.69 -0.45
C ASP A 6 22.66 -19.42 -1.01
N TYR A 7 21.93 -19.51 -2.13
CA TYR A 7 21.16 -18.40 -2.69
C TYR A 7 20.03 -17.95 -1.74
N ASN A 8 19.21 -18.87 -1.25
CA ASN A 8 18.11 -18.54 -0.36
C ASN A 8 18.60 -17.98 0.98
N GLU A 9 19.65 -18.56 1.55
CA GLU A 9 20.23 -18.06 2.79
C GLU A 9 20.78 -16.64 2.63
N LYS A 10 21.47 -16.34 1.54
CA LYS A 10 21.96 -15.00 1.21
C LYS A 10 20.81 -14.03 0.96
N THR A 11 19.79 -14.44 0.22
CA THR A 11 18.59 -13.61 -0.04
C THR A 11 17.89 -13.23 1.26
N HIS A 12 17.73 -14.19 2.17
CA HIS A 12 17.16 -13.92 3.49
C HIS A 12 18.05 -13.00 4.35
N LEU A 13 19.37 -13.17 4.30
CA LEU A 13 20.30 -12.33 5.06
C LEU A 13 20.25 -10.88 4.55
N TYR A 14 20.43 -10.68 3.25
CA TYR A 14 20.41 -9.34 2.63
C TYR A 14 19.01 -8.72 2.72
N GLY A 15 17.94 -9.51 2.53
CA GLY A 15 16.56 -9.05 2.64
C GLY A 15 16.22 -8.56 4.05
N ARG A 16 16.61 -9.29 5.08
CA ARG A 16 16.43 -8.85 6.48
C ARG A 16 17.21 -7.57 6.77
N PHE A 17 18.48 -7.49 6.35
CA PHE A 17 19.27 -6.29 6.51
C PHE A 17 18.63 -5.08 5.81
N TRP A 18 18.11 -5.27 4.60
CA TRP A 18 17.42 -4.26 3.82
C TRP A 18 16.16 -3.75 4.54
N VAL A 19 15.29 -4.67 4.99
CA VAL A 19 14.05 -4.31 5.70
C VAL A 19 14.34 -3.62 7.03
N ILE A 20 15.31 -4.10 7.81
CA ILE A 20 15.69 -3.50 9.10
C ILE A 20 16.26 -2.09 8.87
N SER A 21 17.12 -1.91 7.86
CA SER A 21 17.67 -0.60 7.52
C SER A 21 16.60 0.39 7.08
N ALA A 22 15.65 -0.06 6.24
CA ALA A 22 14.52 0.76 5.81
C ALA A 22 13.63 1.14 7.00
N LEU A 23 13.30 0.19 7.86
CA LEU A 23 12.51 0.45 9.08
C LEU A 23 13.20 1.46 9.99
N PHE A 24 14.52 1.33 10.17
CA PHE A 24 15.31 2.27 10.97
C PHE A 24 15.24 3.69 10.38
N ILE A 25 15.41 3.85 9.06
CA ILE A 25 15.32 5.14 8.39
C ILE A 25 13.92 5.75 8.56
N PHE A 26 12.86 4.96 8.37
CA PHE A 26 11.48 5.44 8.55
C PHE A 26 11.18 5.87 9.99
N LEU A 27 11.69 5.14 10.98
CA LEU A 27 11.52 5.49 12.39
C LEU A 27 12.35 6.72 12.80
N MET A 28 13.54 6.89 12.21
CA MET A 28 14.39 8.04 12.48
C MET A 28 13.83 9.36 11.97
N LEU A 29 13.00 9.33 10.93
CA LEU A 29 12.43 10.54 10.33
C LEU A 29 11.54 11.33 11.32
N PRO A 30 10.51 10.74 11.98
CA PRO A 30 9.73 11.46 12.99
C PRO A 30 10.55 11.84 14.22
N VAL A 31 11.53 11.04 14.60
CA VAL A 31 12.45 11.36 15.71
C VAL A 31 13.31 12.59 15.37
N ALA A 32 13.85 12.64 14.16
CA ALA A 32 14.64 13.79 13.69
C ALA A 32 13.82 15.07 13.63
N ILE A 33 12.57 15.00 13.14
CA ILE A 33 11.63 16.14 13.11
C ILE A 33 11.33 16.61 14.54
N SER A 34 11.00 15.69 15.45
CA SER A 34 10.70 16.01 16.86
C SER A 34 11.89 16.64 17.57
N ALA A 35 13.12 16.16 17.27
CA ALA A 35 14.35 16.71 17.79
C ALA A 35 14.61 18.13 17.25
N HIS A 36 14.40 18.35 15.96
CA HIS A 36 14.61 19.65 15.31
C HIS A 36 13.62 20.72 15.82
N LEU A 37 12.36 20.32 16.05
CA LEU A 37 11.32 21.20 16.54
C LEU A 37 11.27 21.30 18.10
N HIS A 38 12.14 20.58 18.81
CA HIS A 38 12.13 20.47 20.28
C HIS A 38 10.75 20.09 20.85
N ALA A 39 9.97 19.30 20.09
CA ALA A 39 8.59 18.94 20.40
C ALA A 39 8.42 17.42 20.39
N PHE A 40 8.84 16.76 21.46
CA PHE A 40 8.62 15.33 21.63
C PHE A 40 7.20 15.06 22.17
N PRO A 41 6.37 14.29 21.45
CA PRO A 41 5.06 13.91 21.95
C PRO A 41 5.17 12.96 23.15
N SER A 42 4.24 13.07 24.12
CA SER A 42 4.19 12.12 25.21
C SER A 42 3.83 10.72 24.72
N ALA A 43 4.33 9.68 25.40
CA ALA A 43 4.07 8.28 25.04
C ALA A 43 2.56 7.96 24.94
N GLN A 44 1.73 8.57 25.77
CA GLN A 44 0.27 8.40 25.70
C GLN A 44 -0.33 8.93 24.40
N VAL A 45 0.13 10.07 23.89
CA VAL A 45 -0.33 10.65 22.62
C VAL A 45 0.09 9.75 21.46
N VAL A 46 1.33 9.28 21.49
CA VAL A 46 1.84 8.33 20.47
C VAL A 46 1.02 7.05 20.47
N LEU A 47 0.78 6.43 21.62
CA LEU A 47 0.00 5.20 21.72
C LEU A 47 -1.46 5.37 21.27
N LYS A 48 -2.10 6.48 21.66
CA LYS A 48 -3.47 6.80 21.23
C LYS A 48 -3.57 6.96 19.70
N GLY A 49 -2.56 7.56 19.07
CA GLY A 49 -2.50 7.68 17.60
C GLY A 49 -2.13 6.37 16.91
N LEU A 50 -1.21 5.60 17.48
CA LEU A 50 -0.70 4.37 16.89
C LEU A 50 -1.74 3.23 16.96
N ALA A 51 -2.47 3.09 18.06
CA ALA A 51 -3.37 1.97 18.28
C ALA A 51 -4.42 1.77 17.18
N PRO A 52 -5.22 2.77 16.77
CA PRO A 52 -6.20 2.60 15.69
C PRO A 52 -5.53 2.30 14.34
N ILE A 53 -4.38 2.90 14.06
CA ILE A 53 -3.61 2.66 12.83
C ILE A 53 -3.09 1.23 12.82
N ALA A 54 -2.49 0.78 13.90
CA ALA A 54 -1.97 -0.58 14.03
C ALA A 54 -3.07 -1.63 13.87
N LEU A 55 -4.23 -1.41 14.48
CA LEU A 55 -5.38 -2.31 14.43
C LEU A 55 -5.94 -2.46 13.01
N LEU A 56 -5.80 -1.42 12.17
CA LEU A 56 -6.20 -1.44 10.77
C LEU A 56 -5.15 -2.09 9.88
N PHE A 57 -3.88 -1.69 10.03
CA PHE A 57 -2.83 -2.07 9.08
C PHE A 57 -2.18 -3.42 9.37
N TYR A 58 -2.09 -3.88 10.63
CA TYR A 58 -1.48 -5.20 10.90
C TYR A 58 -2.23 -6.37 10.28
N PRO A 59 -3.58 -6.49 10.41
CA PRO A 59 -4.30 -7.56 9.73
C PRO A 59 -4.14 -7.51 8.22
N THR A 60 -4.21 -6.31 7.63
CA THR A 60 -4.01 -6.10 6.19
C THR A 60 -2.61 -6.54 5.76
N ALA A 61 -1.57 -6.13 6.49
CA ALA A 61 -0.19 -6.51 6.19
C ALA A 61 0.02 -8.04 6.25
N VAL A 62 -0.57 -8.73 7.22
CA VAL A 62 -0.50 -10.19 7.31
C VAL A 62 -1.12 -10.84 6.07
N ILE A 63 -2.32 -10.38 5.67
CA ILE A 63 -3.02 -10.90 4.49
C ILE A 63 -2.19 -10.61 3.22
N GLU A 64 -1.63 -9.43 3.09
CA GLU A 64 -0.80 -9.05 1.94
C GLU A 64 0.44 -9.93 1.84
N VAL A 65 1.17 -10.14 2.94
CA VAL A 65 2.34 -11.02 2.95
C VAL A 65 1.95 -12.45 2.53
N MET A 66 0.88 -13.00 3.09
CA MET A 66 0.43 -14.35 2.75
C MET A 66 -0.01 -14.47 1.29
N THR A 67 -0.58 -13.41 0.72
CA THR A 67 -1.10 -13.42 -0.66
C THR A 67 0.01 -13.19 -1.69
N TYR A 68 0.91 -12.25 -1.44
CA TYR A 68 1.88 -11.83 -2.47
C TYR A 68 3.19 -12.62 -2.42
N THR A 69 3.62 -13.10 -1.27
CA THR A 69 4.88 -13.86 -1.17
C THR A 69 4.94 -15.08 -2.10
N PRO A 70 3.90 -15.90 -2.23
CA PRO A 70 3.92 -17.04 -3.15
C PRO A 70 3.99 -16.64 -4.64
N LEU A 71 3.54 -15.43 -4.98
CA LEU A 71 3.52 -14.90 -6.36
C LEU A 71 4.82 -14.19 -6.73
N LEU A 72 5.44 -13.52 -5.77
CA LEU A 72 6.65 -12.72 -5.98
C LEU A 72 7.94 -13.52 -5.79
N GLY A 73 7.92 -14.54 -4.95
CA GLY A 73 9.13 -15.21 -4.47
C GLY A 73 9.84 -14.41 -3.39
N THR A 74 10.90 -14.99 -2.81
CA THR A 74 11.55 -14.47 -1.60
C THR A 74 12.21 -13.10 -1.81
N GLY A 75 13.04 -12.97 -2.85
CA GLY A 75 13.81 -11.74 -3.09
C GLY A 75 12.92 -10.56 -3.48
N ALA A 76 11.98 -10.78 -4.40
CA ALA A 76 11.02 -9.75 -4.82
C ALA A 76 10.11 -9.31 -3.66
N THR A 77 9.75 -10.21 -2.74
CA THR A 77 8.95 -9.87 -1.56
C THR A 77 9.67 -8.84 -0.67
N TYR A 78 10.93 -9.08 -0.32
CA TYR A 78 11.71 -8.11 0.47
C TYR A 78 11.80 -6.73 -0.20
N LEU A 79 11.99 -6.70 -1.52
CA LEU A 79 12.04 -5.44 -2.27
C LEU A 79 10.68 -4.76 -2.33
N ALA A 80 9.62 -5.51 -2.64
CA ALA A 80 8.28 -4.99 -2.86
C ALA A 80 7.69 -4.37 -1.60
N PHE A 81 7.85 -5.00 -0.44
CA PHE A 81 7.30 -4.49 0.82
C PHE A 81 8.02 -3.22 1.33
N VAL A 82 9.28 -3.01 0.98
CA VAL A 82 9.99 -1.77 1.30
C VAL A 82 9.68 -0.66 0.29
N THR A 83 9.65 -0.99 -1.00
CA THR A 83 9.44 0.00 -2.07
C THR A 83 7.98 0.33 -2.34
N GLY A 84 7.04 -0.49 -1.84
CA GLY A 84 5.60 -0.26 -1.93
C GLY A 84 5.01 -0.44 -3.33
N ASN A 85 3.74 -0.08 -3.47
CA ASN A 85 2.95 -0.15 -4.71
C ASN A 85 2.94 -1.55 -5.36
N ILE A 86 2.70 -2.58 -4.52
CA ILE A 86 2.78 -3.98 -4.94
C ILE A 86 1.71 -4.29 -5.97
N ASN A 87 0.45 -3.98 -5.69
CA ASN A 87 -0.70 -4.35 -6.51
C ASN A 87 -0.70 -3.73 -7.90
N ASN A 88 -0.36 -2.46 -7.99
CA ASN A 88 -0.56 -1.69 -9.22
C ASN A 88 0.66 -1.71 -10.14
N LEU A 89 1.86 -1.92 -9.60
CA LEU A 89 3.10 -1.86 -10.37
C LEU A 89 3.95 -3.13 -10.26
N LYS A 90 4.30 -3.54 -9.03
CA LYS A 90 5.28 -4.64 -8.85
C LYS A 90 4.73 -5.98 -9.32
N LEU A 91 3.55 -6.34 -8.84
CA LEU A 91 2.93 -7.62 -9.16
C LEU A 91 2.64 -7.78 -10.66
N PRO A 92 1.99 -6.80 -11.34
CA PRO A 92 1.80 -6.90 -12.79
C PRO A 92 3.12 -6.99 -13.58
N CYS A 93 4.15 -6.23 -13.15
CA CYS A 93 5.47 -6.27 -13.79
C CYS A 93 6.12 -7.65 -13.65
N VAL A 94 6.09 -8.22 -12.45
CA VAL A 94 6.63 -9.56 -12.18
C VAL A 94 5.88 -10.63 -12.96
N LEU A 95 4.55 -10.61 -12.93
CA LEU A 95 3.72 -11.60 -13.65
C LEU A 95 3.94 -11.51 -15.17
N SER A 96 4.03 -10.30 -15.73
CA SER A 96 4.33 -10.11 -17.15
C SER A 96 5.72 -10.61 -17.54
N ALA A 97 6.72 -10.41 -16.67
CA ALA A 97 8.08 -10.91 -16.90
C ALA A 97 8.12 -12.45 -16.88
N LEU A 98 7.45 -13.07 -15.91
CA LEU A 98 7.36 -14.52 -15.78
C LEU A 98 6.62 -15.15 -16.98
N ASP A 99 5.52 -14.54 -17.40
CA ASP A 99 4.73 -14.99 -18.54
C ASP A 99 5.54 -14.87 -19.85
N SER A 100 6.21 -13.74 -20.06
CA SER A 100 7.08 -13.53 -21.22
C SER A 100 8.23 -14.54 -21.32
N ALA A 101 8.78 -14.95 -20.18
CA ALA A 101 9.84 -15.94 -20.11
C ALA A 101 9.32 -17.40 -20.05
N GLN A 102 8.00 -17.59 -19.95
CA GLN A 102 7.35 -18.90 -19.76
C GLN A 102 7.90 -19.69 -18.55
N VAL A 103 8.18 -18.97 -17.45
CA VAL A 103 8.76 -19.52 -16.22
C VAL A 103 7.74 -19.43 -15.09
N ARG A 104 7.72 -20.45 -14.23
CA ARG A 104 6.84 -20.46 -13.04
C ARG A 104 7.43 -19.63 -11.90
N ALA A 105 6.61 -18.84 -11.20
CA ALA A 105 7.02 -17.99 -10.08
C ALA A 105 7.82 -18.73 -8.99
N GLN A 106 7.47 -19.99 -8.71
CA GLN A 106 8.08 -20.81 -7.67
C GLN A 106 9.29 -21.64 -8.16
N SER A 107 9.71 -21.48 -9.42
CA SER A 107 10.94 -22.09 -9.91
C SER A 107 12.15 -21.24 -9.52
N LYS A 108 13.35 -21.80 -9.60
CA LYS A 108 14.59 -21.08 -9.29
C LYS A 108 14.82 -19.89 -10.22
N GLU A 109 14.57 -20.11 -11.49
CA GLU A 109 14.65 -19.11 -12.55
C GLU A 109 13.58 -18.04 -12.33
N GLY A 110 12.37 -18.44 -11.90
CA GLY A 110 11.26 -17.55 -11.58
C GLY A 110 11.55 -16.64 -10.38
N GLU A 111 12.18 -17.14 -9.32
CA GLU A 111 12.57 -16.32 -8.17
C GLU A 111 13.59 -15.23 -8.56
N VAL A 112 14.58 -15.58 -9.35
CA VAL A 112 15.58 -14.60 -9.84
C VAL A 112 14.92 -13.58 -10.75
N LEU A 113 14.12 -14.04 -11.72
CA LEU A 113 13.41 -13.16 -12.67
C LEU A 113 12.45 -12.22 -11.96
N SER A 114 11.68 -12.72 -11.01
CA SER A 114 10.77 -11.92 -10.17
C SER A 114 11.52 -10.83 -9.41
N THR A 115 12.67 -11.16 -8.83
CA THR A 115 13.50 -10.21 -8.10
C THR A 115 14.03 -9.12 -9.03
N ILE A 116 14.51 -9.47 -10.21
CA ILE A 116 14.99 -8.51 -11.22
C ILE A 116 13.84 -7.62 -11.72
N ALA A 117 12.68 -8.20 -12.05
CA ALA A 117 11.52 -7.46 -12.51
C ALA A 117 11.01 -6.46 -11.43
N CYS A 118 10.95 -6.90 -10.17
CA CYS A 118 10.57 -6.04 -9.05
C CYS A 118 11.58 -4.90 -8.83
N ALA A 119 12.87 -5.18 -8.89
CA ALA A 119 13.92 -4.17 -8.76
C ALA A 119 13.87 -3.15 -9.90
N THR A 120 13.76 -3.61 -11.14
CA THR A 120 13.63 -2.74 -12.32
C THR A 120 12.39 -1.86 -12.23
N SER A 121 11.24 -2.43 -11.89
CA SER A 121 10.00 -1.67 -11.66
C SER A 121 10.18 -0.59 -10.60
N SER A 122 10.91 -0.89 -9.51
CA SER A 122 11.17 0.07 -8.43
C SER A 122 12.04 1.23 -8.89
N ILE A 123 13.13 0.94 -9.60
CA ILE A 123 14.06 1.95 -10.12
C ILE A 123 13.36 2.85 -11.13
N VAL A 124 12.69 2.26 -12.12
CA VAL A 124 11.97 3.02 -13.16
C VAL A 124 10.91 3.92 -12.55
N THR A 125 10.10 3.39 -11.62
CA THR A 125 9.08 4.19 -10.93
C THR A 125 9.69 5.37 -10.18
N THR A 126 10.79 5.15 -9.46
CA THR A 126 11.48 6.22 -8.71
C THR A 126 12.02 7.28 -9.66
N LEU A 127 12.63 6.88 -10.78
CA LEU A 127 13.14 7.80 -11.79
C LEU A 127 12.02 8.63 -12.43
N VAL A 128 10.89 8.00 -12.76
CA VAL A 128 9.72 8.70 -13.32
C VAL A 128 9.15 9.71 -12.33
N ILE A 129 9.03 9.33 -11.04
CA ILE A 129 8.57 10.24 -9.99
C ILE A 129 9.55 11.39 -9.81
N ALA A 130 10.86 11.11 -9.74
CA ALA A 130 11.89 12.13 -9.60
C ALA A 130 11.87 13.12 -10.78
N ALA A 131 11.80 12.62 -12.01
CA ALA A 131 11.67 13.45 -13.20
C ALA A 131 10.38 14.28 -13.15
N GLY A 132 9.25 13.69 -12.76
CA GLY A 132 7.99 14.40 -12.57
C GLY A 132 8.11 15.54 -11.56
N VAL A 133 8.71 15.28 -10.39
CA VAL A 133 8.92 16.31 -9.36
C VAL A 133 9.80 17.44 -9.89
N LEU A 134 10.91 17.13 -10.55
CA LEU A 134 11.80 18.14 -11.12
C LEU A 134 11.11 19.01 -12.18
N LEU A 135 10.33 18.39 -13.06
CA LEU A 135 9.61 19.10 -14.12
C LEU A 135 8.47 19.98 -13.57
N PHE A 136 7.71 19.48 -12.59
CA PHE A 136 6.56 20.19 -12.06
C PHE A 136 6.88 21.12 -10.89
N SER A 137 8.03 20.97 -10.22
CA SER A 137 8.43 21.79 -9.08
C SER A 137 8.35 23.31 -9.37
N PRO A 138 8.83 23.86 -10.51
CA PRO A 138 8.72 25.29 -10.78
C PRO A 138 7.28 25.75 -11.06
N VAL A 139 6.42 24.85 -11.51
CA VAL A 139 5.02 25.17 -11.89
C VAL A 139 4.08 24.99 -10.69
N LEU A 140 4.47 24.17 -9.72
CA LEU A 140 3.65 23.80 -8.57
C LEU A 140 3.14 25.03 -7.77
N PRO A 141 3.97 26.05 -7.45
CA PRO A 141 3.49 27.24 -6.73
C PRO A 141 2.37 27.99 -7.47
N TYR A 142 2.41 28.01 -8.80
CA TYR A 142 1.36 28.67 -9.62
C TYR A 142 0.05 27.87 -9.63
N LEU A 143 0.15 26.54 -9.51
CA LEU A 143 -1.02 25.64 -9.52
C LEU A 143 -1.68 25.52 -8.15
N THR A 144 -0.90 25.60 -7.06
CA THR A 144 -1.38 25.40 -5.68
C THR A 144 -1.66 26.70 -4.93
N ASN A 145 -1.36 27.87 -5.51
CA ASN A 145 -1.69 29.15 -4.90
C ASN A 145 -3.21 29.27 -4.74
N ASP A 146 -3.69 29.70 -3.55
CA ASP A 146 -5.11 29.79 -3.24
C ASP A 146 -5.91 30.69 -4.19
N ASP A 147 -5.26 31.63 -4.84
CA ASP A 147 -5.84 32.52 -5.87
C ASP A 147 -5.89 31.87 -7.26
N SER A 148 -5.31 30.68 -7.42
CA SER A 148 -5.30 29.98 -8.71
C SER A 148 -6.65 29.33 -9.00
N VAL A 149 -7.12 29.46 -10.26
CA VAL A 149 -8.31 28.75 -10.75
C VAL A 149 -8.19 27.23 -10.60
N PHE A 150 -6.97 26.71 -10.55
CA PHE A 150 -6.68 25.26 -10.40
C PHE A 150 -6.62 24.77 -8.95
N ALA A 151 -6.47 25.67 -7.96
CA ALA A 151 -6.33 25.30 -6.57
C ALA A 151 -7.47 24.40 -6.04
N PRO A 152 -8.76 24.64 -6.35
CA PRO A 152 -9.85 23.75 -5.93
C PRO A 152 -9.72 22.33 -6.51
N ALA A 153 -9.28 22.22 -7.78
CA ALA A 153 -9.06 20.92 -8.41
C ALA A 153 -7.91 20.14 -7.77
N PHE A 154 -6.80 20.82 -7.44
CA PHE A 154 -5.66 20.19 -6.77
C PHE A 154 -5.99 19.71 -5.36
N LYS A 155 -6.83 20.44 -4.62
CA LYS A 155 -7.34 20.00 -3.29
C LYS A 155 -8.16 18.69 -3.39
N GLN A 156 -8.77 18.42 -4.55
CA GLN A 156 -9.58 17.21 -4.77
C GLN A 156 -8.81 16.04 -5.43
N VAL A 157 -7.53 16.22 -5.80
CA VAL A 157 -6.74 15.16 -6.47
C VAL A 157 -6.66 13.90 -5.64
N VAL A 158 -6.38 14.02 -4.33
CA VAL A 158 -6.25 12.85 -3.44
C VAL A 158 -7.59 12.13 -3.26
N PRO A 159 -8.71 12.79 -2.91
CA PRO A 159 -10.03 12.15 -2.88
C PRO A 159 -10.43 11.52 -4.23
N ALA A 160 -10.17 12.20 -5.34
CA ALA A 160 -10.48 11.69 -6.67
C ALA A 160 -9.68 10.43 -7.03
N LEU A 161 -8.38 10.40 -6.67
CA LEU A 161 -7.51 9.24 -6.87
C LEU A 161 -8.04 8.03 -6.10
N PHE A 162 -8.36 8.20 -4.81
CA PHE A 162 -8.95 7.13 -4.00
C PHE A 162 -10.32 6.69 -4.50
N GLY A 163 -11.14 7.64 -4.98
CA GLY A 163 -12.42 7.32 -5.61
C GLY A 163 -12.25 6.47 -6.88
N ALA A 164 -11.33 6.82 -7.76
CA ALA A 164 -11.05 6.09 -8.99
C ALA A 164 -10.50 4.67 -8.70
N LEU A 165 -9.55 4.54 -7.76
CA LEU A 165 -9.01 3.25 -7.34
C LEU A 165 -10.09 2.39 -6.67
N GLY A 166 -10.90 2.99 -5.78
CA GLY A 166 -12.03 2.34 -5.13
C GLY A 166 -13.05 1.84 -6.15
N MET A 167 -13.40 2.66 -7.13
CA MET A 167 -14.37 2.28 -8.17
C MET A 167 -13.92 1.08 -8.98
N SER A 168 -12.64 0.98 -9.32
CA SER A 168 -12.07 -0.18 -10.02
C SER A 168 -12.25 -1.48 -9.23
N TYR A 169 -12.10 -1.41 -7.92
CA TYR A 169 -12.32 -2.55 -7.02
C TYR A 169 -13.81 -2.85 -6.83
N PHE A 170 -14.62 -1.82 -6.63
CA PHE A 170 -16.08 -1.92 -6.43
C PHE A 170 -16.79 -2.51 -7.63
N ALA A 171 -16.36 -2.16 -8.84
CA ALA A 171 -16.93 -2.73 -10.07
C ALA A 171 -16.70 -4.24 -10.16
N LYS A 172 -15.54 -4.73 -9.71
CA LYS A 172 -15.23 -6.18 -9.70
C LYS A 172 -15.98 -6.95 -8.60
N HIS A 173 -16.23 -6.31 -7.45
CA HIS A 173 -16.81 -6.93 -6.26
C HIS A 173 -18.09 -6.23 -5.80
N PHE A 174 -18.93 -5.84 -6.75
CA PHE A 174 -20.12 -5.01 -6.51
C PHE A 174 -21.01 -5.54 -5.37
N LYS A 175 -21.27 -6.86 -5.34
CA LYS A 175 -22.11 -7.48 -4.30
C LYS A 175 -21.57 -7.26 -2.89
N LEU A 176 -20.24 -7.35 -2.70
CA LEU A 176 -19.59 -7.17 -1.40
C LEU A 176 -19.55 -5.71 -0.97
N THR A 177 -19.54 -4.79 -1.94
CA THR A 177 -19.33 -3.36 -1.71
C THR A 177 -20.58 -2.59 -1.38
N VAL A 178 -21.74 -3.01 -1.89
CA VAL A 178 -23.02 -2.29 -1.72
C VAL A 178 -23.37 -2.07 -0.25
N VAL A 179 -23.23 -3.09 0.59
CA VAL A 179 -23.63 -3.01 2.00
C VAL A 179 -22.73 -2.03 2.80
N PRO A 180 -21.39 -2.12 2.75
CA PRO A 180 -20.52 -1.17 3.45
C PRO A 180 -20.73 0.27 2.98
N VAL A 181 -20.85 0.49 1.67
CA VAL A 181 -21.04 1.83 1.10
C VAL A 181 -22.39 2.40 1.55
N ALA A 182 -23.45 1.63 1.50
CA ALA A 182 -24.76 2.08 1.96
C ALA A 182 -24.76 2.47 3.45
N VAL A 183 -24.09 1.67 4.30
CA VAL A 183 -23.99 1.98 5.75
C VAL A 183 -23.19 3.26 5.98
N VAL A 184 -22.04 3.43 5.30
CA VAL A 184 -21.21 4.65 5.44
C VAL A 184 -21.98 5.88 4.92
N CYS A 185 -22.68 5.77 3.80
CA CYS A 185 -23.52 6.86 3.28
C CYS A 185 -24.65 7.23 4.26
N LEU A 186 -25.33 6.23 4.84
CA LEU A 186 -26.37 6.49 5.86
C LEU A 186 -25.77 7.19 7.09
N MET A 187 -24.60 6.77 7.57
CA MET A 187 -23.95 7.42 8.70
C MET A 187 -23.62 8.88 8.41
N LEU A 188 -23.15 9.20 7.21
CA LEU A 188 -22.86 10.56 6.78
C LEU A 188 -24.10 11.42 6.64
N LEU A 189 -25.24 10.83 6.21
CA LEU A 189 -26.52 11.53 6.13
C LEU A 189 -27.09 11.87 7.51
N PHE A 190 -26.90 11.02 8.52
CA PHE A 190 -27.39 11.26 9.88
C PHE A 190 -26.48 12.15 10.72
N LYS A 191 -25.16 12.12 10.46
CA LYS A 191 -24.17 12.94 11.14
C LYS A 191 -23.12 13.42 10.13
N GLY A 192 -23.34 14.60 9.53
CA GLY A 192 -22.51 15.16 8.46
C GLY A 192 -21.02 15.36 8.81
N ASP A 193 -20.66 15.49 10.09
CA ASP A 193 -19.31 15.79 10.54
C ASP A 193 -18.61 14.62 11.28
N LEU A 194 -18.80 13.39 10.80
CA LEU A 194 -18.10 12.25 11.37
C LEU A 194 -16.62 12.26 10.95
N ALA A 195 -15.73 12.25 11.95
CA ALA A 195 -14.29 12.13 11.71
C ALA A 195 -13.98 10.84 10.93
N VAL A 196 -13.11 10.95 9.92
CA VAL A 196 -12.66 9.82 9.08
C VAL A 196 -12.14 8.66 9.95
N GLY A 197 -11.50 8.96 11.10
CA GLY A 197 -11.02 7.97 12.06
C GLY A 197 -12.11 7.07 12.68
N VAL A 198 -13.39 7.48 12.64
CA VAL A 198 -14.53 6.65 13.08
C VAL A 198 -15.14 5.90 11.89
N LEU A 199 -15.20 6.53 10.72
CA LEU A 199 -15.79 5.93 9.52
C LEU A 199 -14.99 4.71 9.02
N ILE A 200 -13.66 4.76 9.11
CA ILE A 200 -12.79 3.66 8.64
C ILE A 200 -13.00 2.38 9.45
N PRO A 201 -12.87 2.35 10.79
CA PRO A 201 -13.12 1.15 11.58
C PRO A 201 -14.53 0.58 11.40
N VAL A 202 -15.53 1.44 11.36
CA VAL A 202 -16.92 1.02 11.12
C VAL A 202 -17.07 0.40 9.74
N GLY A 203 -16.52 1.03 8.70
CA GLY A 203 -16.51 0.50 7.33
C GLY A 203 -15.85 -0.87 7.24
N VAL A 204 -14.72 -1.06 7.91
CA VAL A 204 -14.00 -2.35 7.96
C VAL A 204 -14.84 -3.43 8.65
N VAL A 205 -15.39 -3.14 9.83
CA VAL A 205 -16.23 -4.11 10.56
C VAL A 205 -17.48 -4.48 9.76
N VAL A 206 -18.16 -3.52 9.18
CA VAL A 206 -19.35 -3.75 8.33
C VAL A 206 -18.97 -4.58 7.09
N SER A 207 -17.83 -4.29 6.45
CA SER A 207 -17.34 -5.05 5.30
C SER A 207 -17.07 -6.50 5.64
N LEU A 208 -16.39 -6.76 6.75
CA LEU A 208 -16.08 -8.12 7.21
C LEU A 208 -17.36 -8.90 7.58
N LEU A 209 -18.27 -8.26 8.32
CA LEU A 209 -19.54 -8.89 8.70
C LEU A 209 -20.41 -9.19 7.50
N SER A 210 -20.57 -8.24 6.57
CA SER A 210 -21.35 -8.43 5.34
C SER A 210 -20.75 -9.53 4.46
N ALA A 211 -19.43 -9.54 4.29
CA ALA A 211 -18.72 -10.57 3.54
C ALA A 211 -18.91 -11.96 4.18
N HIS A 212 -18.76 -12.07 5.50
CA HIS A 212 -18.99 -13.32 6.21
C HIS A 212 -20.42 -13.86 6.08
N LEU A 213 -21.42 -12.96 6.21
CA LEU A 213 -22.84 -13.33 6.06
C LEU A 213 -23.18 -13.74 4.62
N MET A 214 -22.62 -13.04 3.63
CA MET A 214 -22.85 -13.37 2.22
C MET A 214 -22.17 -14.68 1.81
N PHE A 215 -20.97 -14.95 2.33
CA PHE A 215 -20.28 -16.23 2.15
C PHE A 215 -21.08 -17.38 2.78
N LYS A 216 -21.56 -17.23 4.03
CA LYS A 216 -22.39 -18.24 4.71
C LYS A 216 -23.72 -18.54 3.99
N LYS A 217 -24.28 -17.52 3.30
CA LYS A 217 -25.50 -17.67 2.49
C LYS A 217 -25.23 -18.16 1.06
N GLY A 218 -23.96 -18.37 0.67
CA GLY A 218 -23.59 -18.84 -0.67
C GLY A 218 -23.79 -17.81 -1.79
N TRP A 219 -23.95 -16.52 -1.46
CA TRP A 219 -24.14 -15.45 -2.44
C TRP A 219 -22.84 -15.00 -3.10
N VAL A 220 -21.71 -15.31 -2.45
CA VAL A 220 -20.37 -15.06 -2.94
C VAL A 220 -19.56 -16.32 -2.72
N LYS A 221 -18.84 -16.77 -3.76
CA LYS A 221 -17.92 -17.90 -3.72
C LYS A 221 -16.50 -17.41 -3.49
#